data_02704aff2d85a47fe1bd525b1894e75a
#
_entry.id   02704aff2d85a47fe1bd525b1894e75a
#
_cell.length_a   1.000
_cell.length_b   1.000
_cell.length_c   1.000
_cell.angle_alpha   90.00
_cell.angle_beta   90.00
_cell.angle_gamma   90.00
#
_symmetry.space_group_name_H-M   'P 1'
#
loop_
_entity.id
_entity.type
_entity.pdbx_description
1 polymer ?
#
loop_
_entity_poly.entity_id
_entity_poly.type
_entity_poly.pdbx_seq_one_letter_code
_entity_poly.pdbx_strand_id
1 'polypeptide(L)'
;MKKFEDLMSVKGKIESISASEAKEKLNDPNVQFIDVRDKESFSKGTIGNAIHMDKAFLEFYLAEGSPLENKFFKENPDKEYVVFCGVGGQGTLSTKTMKDMGVKNVKNITGGIAEWEKITK
;
A
#
# COMPACT_ATOMS: atom_id res chain seq x y z
N MET A 1 -22.23 -13.74 -9.06
CA MET A 1 -21.21 -12.81 -8.52
C MET A 1 -20.05 -13.59 -7.91
N LYS A 2 -18.85 -13.06 -8.07
CA LYS A 2 -17.66 -13.65 -7.48
C LYS A 2 -17.74 -13.62 -5.95
N LYS A 3 -17.32 -14.69 -5.29
CA LYS A 3 -17.34 -14.76 -3.83
C LYS A 3 -16.20 -13.95 -3.23
N PHE A 4 -16.40 -13.45 -2.01
CA PHE A 4 -15.37 -12.71 -1.29
C PHE A 4 -14.07 -13.50 -1.14
N GLU A 5 -14.17 -14.80 -0.83
CA GLU A 5 -12.99 -15.64 -0.69
C GLU A 5 -12.19 -15.73 -1.99
N ASP A 6 -12.87 -15.73 -3.14
CA ASP A 6 -12.22 -15.75 -4.44
C ASP A 6 -11.52 -14.42 -4.72
N LEU A 7 -12.17 -13.31 -4.34
CA LEU A 7 -11.56 -11.98 -4.46
C LEU A 7 -10.28 -11.91 -3.62
N MET A 8 -10.33 -12.42 -2.39
CA MET A 8 -9.19 -12.36 -1.47
C MET A 8 -8.14 -13.45 -1.71
N SER A 9 -8.38 -14.38 -2.62
CA SER A 9 -7.39 -15.40 -2.97
C SER A 9 -6.10 -14.80 -3.52
N VAL A 10 -6.15 -13.55 -3.96
CA VAL A 10 -4.99 -12.80 -4.42
C VAL A 10 -3.92 -12.63 -3.32
N LYS A 11 -4.28 -12.82 -2.05
CA LYS A 11 -3.31 -12.80 -0.95
C LYS A 11 -2.16 -13.77 -1.17
N GLY A 12 -2.42 -14.90 -1.81
CA GLY A 12 -1.38 -15.88 -2.12
C GLY A 12 -0.40 -15.45 -3.19
N LYS A 13 -0.67 -14.35 -3.87
CA LYS A 13 0.14 -13.83 -4.97
C LYS A 13 0.91 -12.56 -4.61
N ILE A 14 0.78 -12.09 -3.37
CA ILE A 14 1.46 -10.89 -2.88
C ILE A 14 2.20 -11.21 -1.58
N GLU A 15 3.12 -10.32 -1.21
CA GLU A 15 3.74 -10.37 0.10
C GLU A 15 2.97 -9.50 1.08
N SER A 16 2.88 -9.98 2.33
CA SER A 16 2.26 -9.23 3.42
C SER A 16 3.17 -9.25 4.63
N ILE A 17 3.12 -8.18 5.41
CA ILE A 17 3.85 -8.07 6.66
C ILE A 17 2.86 -7.71 7.78
N SER A 18 3.24 -8.03 9.01
CA SER A 18 2.44 -7.63 10.17
C SER A 18 2.62 -6.13 10.46
N ALA A 19 1.70 -5.58 11.25
CA ALA A 19 1.85 -4.20 11.73
C ALA A 19 3.13 -4.04 12.57
N SER A 20 3.50 -5.06 13.34
CA SER A 20 4.75 -5.03 14.13
C SER A 20 5.98 -4.96 13.24
N GLU A 21 6.02 -5.74 12.18
CA GLU A 21 7.11 -5.68 11.20
C GLU A 21 7.17 -4.32 10.50
N ALA A 22 6.00 -3.76 10.15
CA ALA A 22 5.91 -2.44 9.55
C ALA A 22 6.46 -1.36 10.49
N LYS A 23 6.19 -1.48 11.79
CA LYS A 23 6.67 -0.52 12.79
C LYS A 23 8.20 -0.47 12.81
N GLU A 24 8.85 -1.61 12.67
CA GLU A 24 10.31 -1.69 12.62
C GLU A 24 10.90 -0.98 11.40
N LYS A 25 10.10 -0.79 10.35
CA LYS A 25 10.52 -0.15 9.10
C LYS A 25 10.23 1.35 9.05
N LEU A 26 9.62 1.91 10.09
CA LEU A 26 9.11 3.29 10.08
C LEU A 26 10.19 4.33 9.78
N ASN A 27 11.40 4.13 10.26
CA ASN A 27 12.51 5.07 10.09
C ASN A 27 13.56 4.59 9.08
N ASP A 28 13.27 3.54 8.34
CA ASP A 28 14.20 3.01 7.35
C ASP A 28 14.14 3.88 6.08
N PRO A 29 15.25 4.52 5.66
CA PRO A 29 15.24 5.39 4.47
C PRO A 29 14.97 4.64 3.17
N ASN A 30 15.11 3.32 3.15
CA ASN A 30 14.82 2.50 1.97
C ASN A 30 13.36 2.04 1.91
N VAL A 31 12.54 2.44 2.87
CA VAL A 31 11.13 2.05 2.93
C VAL A 31 10.24 3.27 2.73
N GLN A 32 9.25 3.12 1.86
CA GLN A 32 8.23 4.14 1.62
C GLN A 32 6.86 3.55 1.89
N PHE A 33 6.11 4.15 2.81
CA PHE A 33 4.74 3.76 3.09
C PHE A 33 3.80 4.39 2.05
N ILE A 34 2.78 3.64 1.65
CA ILE A 34 1.77 4.08 0.67
C ILE A 34 0.39 3.90 1.29
N ASP A 35 -0.34 5.00 1.45
CA ASP A 35 -1.70 5.01 1.96
C ASP A 35 -2.68 5.02 0.79
N VAL A 36 -3.43 3.92 0.63
CA VAL A 36 -4.38 3.79 -0.49
C VAL A 36 -5.83 4.10 -0.10
N ARG A 37 -6.03 4.65 1.10
CA ARG A 37 -7.35 5.07 1.55
C ARG A 37 -7.78 6.34 0.81
N ASP A 38 -9.03 6.76 1.00
CA ASP A 38 -9.51 8.01 0.45
C ASP A 38 -8.83 9.22 1.11
N LYS A 39 -9.01 10.38 0.50
CA LYS A 39 -8.37 11.63 0.94
C LYS A 39 -8.79 12.03 2.35
N GLU A 40 -10.05 11.85 2.68
CA GLU A 40 -10.56 12.21 4.00
C GLU A 40 -9.89 11.37 5.09
N SER A 41 -9.82 10.06 4.89
CA SER A 41 -9.15 9.16 5.84
C SER A 41 -7.68 9.52 6.01
N PHE A 42 -6.98 9.75 4.89
CA PHE A 42 -5.58 10.15 4.91
C PHE A 42 -5.38 11.46 5.69
N SER A 43 -6.26 12.42 5.51
CA SER A 43 -6.13 13.74 6.16
C SER A 43 -6.32 13.68 7.68
N LYS A 44 -6.98 12.65 8.18
CA LYS A 44 -7.19 12.45 9.62
C LYS A 44 -6.02 11.77 10.32
N GLY A 45 -5.04 11.32 9.58
CA GLY A 45 -3.85 10.65 10.09
C GLY A 45 -3.42 9.51 9.19
N THR A 46 -2.12 9.25 9.15
CA THR A 46 -1.54 8.23 8.31
C THR A 46 -0.35 7.59 9.03
N ILE A 47 0.38 6.71 8.36
CA ILE A 47 1.57 6.09 8.93
C ILE A 47 2.80 6.81 8.40
N GLY A 48 3.57 7.41 9.30
CA GLY A 48 4.83 8.05 8.94
C GLY A 48 4.67 9.10 7.84
N ASN A 49 5.56 9.08 6.88
CA ASN A 49 5.56 9.98 5.72
C ASN A 49 4.91 9.31 4.50
N ALA A 50 3.80 8.59 4.70
CA ALA A 50 3.15 7.88 3.61
C ALA A 50 2.80 8.80 2.45
N ILE A 51 3.03 8.31 1.24
CA ILE A 51 2.53 8.95 0.04
C ILE A 51 1.06 8.53 -0.10
N HIS A 52 0.17 9.50 -0.25
CA HIS A 52 -1.24 9.21 -0.47
C HIS A 52 -1.50 8.85 -1.93
N MET A 53 -2.04 7.66 -2.14
CA MET A 53 -2.40 7.19 -3.48
C MET A 53 -3.76 6.49 -3.40
N ASP A 54 -4.82 7.28 -3.50
CA ASP A 54 -6.20 6.76 -3.45
C ASP A 54 -6.35 5.60 -4.44
N LYS A 55 -6.83 4.47 -3.93
CA LYS A 55 -7.01 3.26 -4.73
C LYS A 55 -7.81 3.51 -6.02
N ALA A 56 -8.75 4.46 -5.98
CA ALA A 56 -9.57 4.79 -7.15
C ALA A 56 -8.75 5.24 -8.36
N PHE A 57 -7.55 5.81 -8.12
CA PHE A 57 -6.69 6.35 -9.17
C PHE A 57 -5.32 5.68 -9.23
N LEU A 58 -5.16 4.55 -8.53
CA LEU A 58 -3.86 3.94 -8.31
C LEU A 58 -3.09 3.67 -9.61
N GLU A 59 -3.74 3.08 -10.60
CA GLU A 59 -3.09 2.75 -11.86
C GLU A 59 -2.61 4.00 -12.59
N PHE A 60 -3.35 5.10 -12.47
CA PHE A 60 -2.98 6.37 -13.11
C PHE A 60 -1.76 7.01 -12.43
N TYR A 61 -1.61 6.85 -11.12
CA TYR A 61 -0.42 7.33 -10.41
C TYR A 61 0.82 6.55 -10.81
N LEU A 62 0.66 5.28 -11.18
CA LEU A 62 1.78 4.39 -11.47
C LEU A 62 2.16 4.33 -12.95
N ALA A 63 1.19 4.54 -13.84
CA ALA A 63 1.41 4.35 -15.27
C ALA A 63 2.32 5.43 -15.85
N GLU A 64 3.39 5.02 -16.50
CA GLU A 64 4.30 5.93 -17.17
C GLU A 64 3.58 6.70 -18.27
N GLY A 65 3.69 8.03 -18.25
CA GLY A 65 3.03 8.90 -19.22
C GLY A 65 1.60 9.29 -18.87
N SER A 66 1.07 8.78 -17.76
CA SER A 66 -0.27 9.16 -17.29
C SER A 66 -0.32 10.63 -16.89
N PRO A 67 -1.47 11.32 -17.08
CA PRO A 67 -1.64 12.68 -16.56
C PRO A 67 -1.44 12.83 -15.05
N LEU A 68 -1.62 11.71 -14.30
CA LEU A 68 -1.47 11.71 -12.84
C LEU A 68 -0.20 11.02 -12.38
N GLU A 69 0.70 10.70 -13.28
CA GLU A 69 1.91 9.92 -12.94
C GLU A 69 2.65 10.51 -11.74
N ASN A 70 2.92 9.67 -10.74
CA ASN A 70 3.81 9.99 -9.64
C ASN A 70 5.17 9.36 -9.95
N LYS A 71 6.13 10.18 -10.31
CA LYS A 71 7.45 9.72 -10.76
C LYS A 71 8.31 9.15 -9.65
N PHE A 72 7.87 9.21 -8.40
CA PHE A 72 8.62 8.68 -7.26
C PHE A 72 9.00 7.22 -7.49
N PHE A 73 8.09 6.41 -8.01
CA PHE A 73 8.33 4.98 -8.23
C PHE A 73 9.37 4.74 -9.31
N LYS A 74 9.32 5.49 -10.38
CA LYS A 74 10.27 5.43 -11.47
C LYS A 74 11.66 5.87 -11.02
N GLU A 75 11.72 6.88 -10.15
CA GLU A 75 12.97 7.43 -9.64
C GLU A 75 13.53 6.62 -8.47
N ASN A 76 12.73 5.76 -7.84
CA ASN A 76 13.11 4.95 -6.68
C ASN A 76 12.68 3.49 -6.87
N PRO A 77 13.15 2.82 -7.93
CA PRO A 77 12.65 1.48 -8.28
C PRO A 77 13.06 0.39 -7.29
N ASP A 78 14.10 0.63 -6.48
CA ASP A 78 14.63 -0.39 -5.57
C ASP A 78 14.18 -0.22 -4.12
N LYS A 79 13.34 0.80 -3.83
CA LYS A 79 12.80 0.94 -2.49
C LYS A 79 11.80 -0.16 -2.18
N GLU A 80 11.65 -0.44 -0.89
CA GLU A 80 10.58 -1.30 -0.40
C GLU A 80 9.34 -0.42 -0.17
N TYR A 81 8.24 -0.80 -0.78
CA TYR A 81 6.97 -0.07 -0.65
C TYR A 81 6.03 -0.86 0.26
N VAL A 82 5.54 -0.22 1.30
CA VAL A 82 4.64 -0.83 2.27
C VAL A 82 3.28 -0.17 2.15
N VAL A 83 2.32 -0.93 1.65
CA VAL A 83 0.97 -0.46 1.31
C VAL A 83 0.02 -0.77 2.46
N PHE A 84 -0.87 0.16 2.76
CA PHE A 84 -1.91 -0.10 3.75
C PHE A 84 -3.22 0.60 3.39
N CYS A 85 -4.32 0.02 3.88
CA CYS A 85 -5.66 0.58 3.82
C CYS A 85 -6.24 0.58 5.24
N GLY A 86 -7.56 0.64 5.37
CA GLY A 86 -8.22 0.65 6.68
C GLY A 86 -8.05 -0.66 7.43
N VAL A 87 -8.44 -1.78 6.81
CA VAL A 87 -8.48 -3.10 7.47
C VAL A 87 -7.82 -4.22 6.66
N GLY A 88 -7.15 -3.93 5.57
CA GLY A 88 -6.34 -4.88 4.83
C GLY A 88 -6.86 -5.35 3.47
N GLY A 89 -8.17 -5.34 3.24
CA GLY A 89 -8.74 -5.84 1.99
C GLY A 89 -8.35 -5.02 0.76
N GLN A 90 -8.57 -3.72 0.80
CA GLN A 90 -8.20 -2.83 -0.31
C GLN A 90 -6.68 -2.78 -0.49
N GLY A 91 -5.93 -2.84 0.61
CA GLY A 91 -4.47 -2.89 0.57
C GLY A 91 -3.96 -4.13 -0.13
N THR A 92 -4.60 -5.28 0.09
CA THR A 92 -4.28 -6.53 -0.60
C THR A 92 -4.44 -6.37 -2.11
N LEU A 93 -5.58 -5.85 -2.55
CA LEU A 93 -5.84 -5.66 -3.98
C LEU A 93 -4.92 -4.60 -4.59
N SER A 94 -4.65 -3.52 -3.85
CA SER A 94 -3.74 -2.47 -4.29
C SER A 94 -2.31 -2.97 -4.45
N THR A 95 -1.84 -3.80 -3.52
CA THR A 95 -0.51 -4.40 -3.59
C THR A 95 -0.38 -5.26 -4.85
N LYS A 96 -1.42 -6.05 -5.17
CA LYS A 96 -1.42 -6.84 -6.40
C LYS A 96 -1.35 -5.95 -7.63
N THR A 97 -2.15 -4.87 -7.65
CA THR A 97 -2.12 -3.90 -8.75
C THR A 97 -0.74 -3.29 -8.92
N MET A 98 -0.11 -2.86 -7.82
CA MET A 98 1.22 -2.26 -7.88
C MET A 98 2.26 -3.26 -8.41
N LYS A 99 2.20 -4.50 -7.93
CA LYS A 99 3.08 -5.56 -8.41
C LYS A 99 2.90 -5.77 -9.92
N ASP A 100 1.66 -5.87 -10.37
CA ASP A 100 1.35 -6.08 -11.79
C ASP A 100 1.76 -4.89 -12.65
N MET A 101 1.76 -3.69 -12.09
CA MET A 101 2.20 -2.47 -12.78
C MET A 101 3.72 -2.32 -12.82
N GLY A 102 4.46 -3.21 -12.16
CA GLY A 102 5.92 -3.23 -12.24
C GLY A 102 6.67 -2.78 -10.99
N VAL A 103 5.98 -2.54 -9.87
CA VAL A 103 6.66 -2.24 -8.61
C VAL A 103 7.26 -3.53 -8.07
N LYS A 104 8.59 -3.58 -7.96
CA LYS A 104 9.31 -4.83 -7.68
C LYS A 104 9.18 -5.31 -6.24
N ASN A 105 9.27 -4.40 -5.27
CA ASN A 105 9.30 -4.75 -3.85
C ASN A 105 8.17 -4.04 -3.14
N VAL A 106 7.02 -4.69 -3.09
CA VAL A 106 5.80 -4.13 -2.53
C VAL A 106 5.11 -5.14 -1.63
N LYS A 107 4.68 -4.69 -0.45
CA LYS A 107 4.07 -5.52 0.58
C LYS A 107 2.86 -4.82 1.16
N ASN A 108 1.88 -5.61 1.60
CA ASN A 108 0.69 -5.10 2.27
C ASN A 108 0.82 -5.28 3.78
N ILE A 109 0.32 -4.32 4.56
CA ILE A 109 0.18 -4.50 6.01
C ILE A 109 -1.09 -5.31 6.27
N THR A 110 -0.92 -6.50 6.84
CA THR A 110 -2.05 -7.32 7.26
C THR A 110 -2.89 -6.56 8.29
N GLY A 111 -4.19 -6.46 8.04
CA GLY A 111 -5.10 -5.73 8.94
C GLY A 111 -5.08 -4.21 8.80
N GLY A 112 -4.22 -3.68 7.95
CA GLY A 112 -4.19 -2.25 7.65
C GLY A 112 -3.84 -1.34 8.81
N ILE A 113 -4.24 -0.08 8.71
CA ILE A 113 -3.98 0.91 9.76
C ILE A 113 -4.69 0.58 11.07
N ALA A 114 -5.79 -0.18 11.03
CA ALA A 114 -6.48 -0.62 12.24
C ALA A 114 -5.55 -1.45 13.14
N GLU A 115 -4.81 -2.39 12.56
CA GLU A 115 -3.83 -3.18 13.30
C GLU A 115 -2.64 -2.34 13.76
N TRP A 116 -2.18 -1.42 12.90
CA TRP A 116 -1.13 -0.47 13.26
C TRP A 116 -1.50 0.32 14.50
N GLU A 117 -2.72 0.84 14.54
CA GLU A 117 -3.17 1.65 15.66
C GLU A 117 -3.24 0.86 16.98
N LYS A 118 -3.58 -0.43 16.91
CA LYS A 118 -3.62 -1.29 18.10
C LYS A 118 -2.25 -1.44 18.76
N ILE A 119 -1.18 -1.48 17.99
CA ILE A 119 0.16 -1.71 18.53
C ILE A 119 0.93 -0.43 18.81
N THR A 120 0.43 0.72 18.37
CA THR A 120 1.11 2.01 18.53
C THR A 120 0.44 2.94 19.53
N LYS A 121 -0.71 2.52 20.08
CA LYS A 121 -1.46 3.30 21.07
C LYS A 121 -1.39 2.72 22.46
#